data_76394e4d41a3a9105dc61f0242bb9544
#
_entry.id   76394e4d41a3a9105dc61f0242bb9544
#
_cell.length_a   1.000
_cell.length_b   1.000
_cell.length_c   1.000
_cell.angle_alpha   90.00
_cell.angle_beta   90.00
_cell.angle_gamma   90.00
#
_symmetry.space_group_name_H-M   'P 1'
#
loop_
_entity.id
_entity.type
_entity.pdbx_description
1 polymer ?
#
loop_
_entity_poly.entity_id
_entity_poly.type
_entity_poly.pdbx_seq_one_letter_code
_entity_poly.pdbx_strand_id
1 'polypeptide(L)'
;KMIYKKSSEVLIAEGFVEIFDLEENILTADKASYDKLNEIIVTYQNSKLTIKEGYTISSNKLNYNIQKKTITSNQNSILEDVDGNMAIVDMFEHNIQKNIFSSVGKIQVLDMNKNKYFFKELYVDTKKMEMIGSDASAVFDQDNFGVSKENDPRFKANQIYITKNKTDLLKGVFTVCHQEKDKCPPWSI
;
A
#
# COMPACT_ATOMS: atom_id res chain seq x y z
N LYS A 1 9.34 29.03 0.57
CA LYS A 1 9.80 29.73 1.79
C LYS A 1 10.48 28.72 2.72
N MET A 2 11.59 29.13 3.37
CA MET A 2 12.34 28.26 4.29
C MET A 2 12.55 28.99 5.62
N ILE A 3 12.32 28.32 6.75
CA ILE A 3 12.44 28.86 8.11
C ILE A 3 13.16 27.83 8.97
N TYR A 4 14.25 28.26 9.61
CA TYR A 4 14.97 27.45 10.61
C TYR A 4 14.73 27.98 12.01
N LYS A 5 14.18 27.15 12.88
CA LYS A 5 13.94 27.42 14.31
C LYS A 5 15.11 26.92 15.13
N LYS A 6 16.06 27.81 15.47
CA LYS A 6 17.29 27.44 16.20
C LYS A 6 17.03 26.76 17.55
N SER A 7 16.02 27.22 18.31
CA SER A 7 15.73 26.70 19.64
C SER A 7 15.23 25.25 19.67
N SER A 8 14.62 24.78 18.59
CA SER A 8 14.07 23.41 18.46
C SER A 8 14.79 22.60 17.40
N GLU A 9 15.79 23.16 16.72
CA GLU A 9 16.51 22.57 15.59
C GLU A 9 15.59 22.03 14.48
N VAL A 10 14.46 22.72 14.22
CA VAL A 10 13.49 22.34 13.19
C VAL A 10 13.61 23.25 11.98
N LEU A 11 13.78 22.66 10.81
CA LEU A 11 13.68 23.31 9.51
C LEU A 11 12.27 23.12 8.95
N ILE A 12 11.62 24.19 8.51
CA ILE A 12 10.32 24.19 7.84
C ILE A 12 10.49 24.72 6.43
N ALA A 13 10.02 23.98 5.44
CA ALA A 13 9.96 24.40 4.04
C ALA A 13 8.50 24.47 3.57
N GLU A 14 8.13 25.52 2.85
CA GLU A 14 6.77 25.76 2.31
C GLU A 14 6.87 26.23 0.85
N GLY A 15 5.91 25.83 0.04
CA GLY A 15 5.91 25.88 -1.41
C GLY A 15 6.41 24.53 -1.92
N PHE A 16 6.46 24.30 -3.20
CA PHE A 16 6.91 23.02 -3.75
C PHE A 16 8.26 22.58 -3.11
N VAL A 17 8.20 21.52 -2.29
CA VAL A 17 9.34 20.98 -1.53
C VAL A 17 9.77 19.68 -2.18
N GLU A 18 11.06 19.56 -2.45
CA GLU A 18 11.70 18.34 -2.93
C GLU A 18 12.80 17.93 -1.95
N ILE A 19 12.82 16.67 -1.56
CA ILE A 19 13.81 16.08 -0.66
C ILE A 19 14.36 14.82 -1.32
N PHE A 20 15.67 14.74 -1.42
CA PHE A 20 16.38 13.58 -1.96
C PHE A 20 17.10 12.88 -0.81
N ASP A 21 17.02 11.56 -0.76
CA ASP A 21 17.88 10.79 0.13
C ASP A 21 19.11 10.23 -0.61
N LEU A 22 20.00 9.57 0.14
CA LEU A 22 21.22 8.99 -0.41
C LEU A 22 20.97 7.75 -1.29
N GLU A 23 19.78 7.22 -1.26
CA GLU A 23 19.36 6.03 -2.01
C GLU A 23 18.58 6.41 -3.28
N GLU A 24 18.60 7.70 -3.65
CA GLU A 24 17.91 8.26 -4.82
C GLU A 24 16.37 8.22 -4.72
N ASN A 25 15.81 8.08 -3.50
CA ASN A 25 14.40 8.27 -3.29
C ASN A 25 14.05 9.75 -3.28
N ILE A 26 12.89 10.10 -3.81
CA ILE A 26 12.42 11.47 -3.94
C ILE A 26 11.13 11.65 -3.15
N LEU A 27 11.14 12.56 -2.18
CA LEU A 27 9.95 12.92 -1.41
C LEU A 27 9.54 14.37 -1.76
N THR A 28 8.35 14.53 -2.32
CA THR A 28 7.78 15.84 -2.67
C THR A 28 6.56 16.16 -1.81
N ALA A 29 6.31 17.44 -1.55
CA ALA A 29 5.12 17.92 -0.82
C ALA A 29 4.94 19.44 -0.99
N ASP A 30 3.79 19.97 -0.59
CA ASP A 30 3.59 21.42 -0.51
C ASP A 30 4.31 22.03 0.71
N LYS A 31 4.46 21.24 1.77
CA LYS A 31 5.14 21.65 2.99
C LYS A 31 5.85 20.45 3.63
N ALA A 32 7.03 20.74 4.20
CA ALA A 32 7.77 19.75 4.99
C ALA A 32 8.36 20.39 6.25
N SER A 33 8.55 19.58 7.29
CA SER A 33 9.35 19.92 8.46
C SER A 33 10.39 18.83 8.68
N TYR A 34 11.61 19.24 8.99
CA TYR A 34 12.70 18.36 9.37
C TYR A 34 13.12 18.66 10.80
N ASP A 35 12.91 17.71 11.69
CA ASP A 35 13.43 17.71 13.05
C ASP A 35 14.84 17.09 13.02
N LYS A 36 15.86 17.94 13.18
CA LYS A 36 17.25 17.53 13.10
C LYS A 36 17.67 16.66 14.28
N LEU A 37 17.10 16.88 15.47
CA LEU A 37 17.46 16.14 16.68
C LEU A 37 16.97 14.69 16.62
N ASN A 38 15.76 14.48 16.11
CA ASN A 38 15.14 13.17 15.98
C ASN A 38 15.32 12.53 14.61
N GLU A 39 15.92 13.26 13.65
CA GLU A 39 16.09 12.85 12.25
C GLU A 39 14.77 12.40 11.61
N ILE A 40 13.70 13.17 11.83
CA ILE A 40 12.36 12.92 11.30
C ILE A 40 11.97 14.01 10.31
N ILE A 41 11.56 13.58 9.13
CA ILE A 41 10.91 14.44 8.15
C ILE A 41 9.39 14.16 8.20
N VAL A 42 8.61 15.23 8.28
CA VAL A 42 7.15 15.18 8.17
C VAL A 42 6.74 16.05 6.99
N THR A 43 6.03 15.45 6.05
CA THR A 43 5.44 16.18 4.92
C THR A 43 3.95 16.41 5.12
N TYR A 44 3.43 17.44 4.46
CA TYR A 44 2.03 17.83 4.56
C TYR A 44 1.53 18.29 3.20
N GLN A 45 0.33 17.86 2.84
CA GLN A 45 -0.39 18.18 1.61
C GLN A 45 0.37 17.70 0.34
N ASN A 46 -0.33 17.01 -0.51
CA ASN A 46 0.19 16.49 -1.78
C ASN A 46 1.55 15.78 -1.63
N SER A 47 1.69 15.03 -0.54
CA SER A 47 2.93 14.31 -0.26
C SER A 47 3.06 13.11 -1.18
N LYS A 48 4.17 13.00 -1.90
CA LYS A 48 4.48 11.88 -2.76
C LYS A 48 5.91 11.42 -2.54
N LEU A 49 6.08 10.14 -2.26
CA LEU A 49 7.36 9.47 -2.23
C LEU A 49 7.51 8.64 -3.51
N THR A 50 8.62 8.81 -4.19
CA THR A 50 9.03 7.96 -5.32
C THR A 50 10.26 7.18 -4.88
N ILE A 51 10.13 5.86 -4.85
CA ILE A 51 11.22 4.94 -4.52
C ILE A 51 12.01 4.61 -5.80
N LYS A 52 13.31 4.47 -5.68
CA LYS A 52 14.21 4.18 -6.82
C LYS A 52 13.78 2.95 -7.62
N GLU A 53 13.27 1.93 -6.95
CA GLU A 53 12.78 0.70 -7.58
C GLU A 53 11.51 0.92 -8.42
N GLY A 54 10.95 2.14 -8.43
CA GLY A 54 9.93 2.58 -9.36
C GLY A 54 8.50 2.56 -8.83
N TYR A 55 8.25 2.27 -7.56
CA TYR A 55 6.92 2.47 -6.99
C TYR A 55 6.77 3.82 -6.29
N THR A 56 5.55 4.29 -6.22
CA THR A 56 5.20 5.57 -5.60
C THR A 56 4.20 5.41 -4.46
N ILE A 57 4.29 6.29 -3.47
CA ILE A 57 3.34 6.37 -2.35
C ILE A 57 2.85 7.81 -2.28
N SER A 58 1.55 8.01 -2.41
CA SER A 58 0.89 9.32 -2.29
C SER A 58 0.01 9.38 -1.06
N SER A 59 0.10 10.45 -0.28
CA SER A 59 -0.68 10.68 0.93
C SER A 59 -0.79 12.18 1.24
N ASN A 60 -1.70 12.57 2.12
CA ASN A 60 -1.71 13.95 2.63
C ASN A 60 -0.61 14.21 3.66
N LYS A 61 -0.08 13.17 4.29
CA LYS A 61 0.96 13.28 5.30
C LYS A 61 1.81 12.01 5.31
N LEU A 62 3.13 12.19 5.21
CA LEU A 62 4.11 11.12 5.37
C LEU A 62 5.07 11.50 6.51
N ASN A 63 5.46 10.51 7.31
CA ASN A 63 6.52 10.64 8.30
C ASN A 63 7.67 9.73 7.87
N TYR A 64 8.84 10.29 7.67
CA TYR A 64 10.05 9.55 7.34
C TYR A 64 11.05 9.64 8.51
N ASN A 65 11.28 8.52 9.17
CA ASN A 65 12.36 8.39 10.15
C ASN A 65 13.64 7.95 9.43
N ILE A 66 14.61 8.85 9.35
CA ILE A 66 15.84 8.65 8.57
C ILE A 66 16.73 7.57 9.20
N GLN A 67 16.84 7.52 10.53
CA GLN A 67 17.65 6.53 11.24
C GLN A 67 17.10 5.10 11.05
N LYS A 68 15.78 4.96 11.19
CA LYS A 68 15.10 3.65 11.07
C LYS A 68 14.84 3.26 9.63
N LYS A 69 15.06 4.16 8.67
CA LYS A 69 14.66 3.97 7.27
C LYS A 69 13.20 3.56 7.12
N THR A 70 12.31 4.18 7.91
CA THR A 70 10.90 3.79 7.99
C THR A 70 10.03 4.97 7.60
N ILE A 71 9.11 4.73 6.68
CA ILE A 71 8.08 5.68 6.25
C ILE A 71 6.73 5.20 6.74
N THR A 72 5.96 6.11 7.34
CA THR A 72 4.64 5.80 7.87
C THR A 72 3.61 6.84 7.45
N SER A 73 2.37 6.41 7.32
CA SER A 73 1.20 7.28 7.31
C SER A 73 0.06 6.65 8.11
N ASN A 74 -0.70 7.49 8.79
CA ASN A 74 -1.96 7.14 9.43
C ASN A 74 -3.16 7.78 8.71
N GLN A 75 -2.98 8.09 7.44
CA GLN A 75 -4.00 8.65 6.57
C GLN A 75 -4.10 7.79 5.32
N ASN A 76 -5.26 7.84 4.68
CA ASN A 76 -5.49 7.15 3.43
C ASN A 76 -4.38 7.48 2.43
N SER A 77 -3.78 6.44 1.89
CA SER A 77 -2.61 6.53 1.01
C SER A 77 -2.80 5.63 -0.20
N ILE A 78 -2.22 6.05 -1.32
CA ILE A 78 -2.25 5.32 -2.58
C ILE A 78 -0.83 4.91 -2.92
N LEU A 79 -0.63 3.62 -3.14
CA LEU A 79 0.61 3.04 -3.64
C LEU A 79 0.40 2.61 -5.08
N GLU A 80 1.38 2.84 -5.93
CA GLU A 80 1.34 2.44 -7.33
C GLU A 80 2.72 1.91 -7.73
N ASP A 81 2.76 0.73 -8.35
CA ASP A 81 4.00 0.13 -8.86
C ASP A 81 4.24 0.46 -10.35
N VAL A 82 5.36 -0.01 -10.89
CA VAL A 82 5.76 0.21 -12.28
C VAL A 82 4.84 -0.50 -13.29
N ASP A 83 4.15 -1.54 -12.87
CA ASP A 83 3.26 -2.33 -13.71
C ASP A 83 1.83 -1.76 -13.73
N GLY A 84 1.54 -0.73 -12.92
CA GLY A 84 0.24 -0.09 -12.80
C GLY A 84 -0.70 -0.78 -11.80
N ASN A 85 -0.19 -1.68 -10.94
CA ASN A 85 -0.97 -2.16 -9.81
C ASN A 85 -1.09 -1.04 -8.77
N MET A 86 -2.27 -0.91 -8.18
CA MET A 86 -2.58 0.14 -7.23
C MET A 86 -3.07 -0.45 -5.91
N ALA A 87 -2.57 0.06 -4.79
CA ALA A 87 -3.10 -0.25 -3.47
C ALA A 87 -3.59 1.03 -2.78
N ILE A 88 -4.79 0.98 -2.20
CA ILE A 88 -5.35 2.04 -1.34
C ILE A 88 -5.38 1.49 0.08
N VAL A 89 -4.76 2.20 1.01
CA VAL A 89 -4.58 1.76 2.39
C VAL A 89 -4.91 2.87 3.38
N ASP A 90 -5.53 2.55 4.53
CA ASP A 90 -5.87 3.53 5.56
C ASP A 90 -4.63 4.00 6.32
N MET A 91 -3.74 3.08 6.66
CA MET A 91 -2.47 3.38 7.31
C MET A 91 -1.43 2.31 6.97
N PHE A 92 -0.18 2.73 6.94
CA PHE A 92 0.91 1.82 6.62
C PHE A 92 2.22 2.17 7.33
N GLU A 93 3.09 1.19 7.38
CA GLU A 93 4.51 1.31 7.67
C GLU A 93 5.31 0.62 6.57
N HIS A 94 6.30 1.30 6.01
CA HIS A 94 7.25 0.75 5.07
C HIS A 94 8.67 0.92 5.59
N ASN A 95 9.37 -0.18 5.83
CA ASN A 95 10.80 -0.18 6.14
C ASN A 95 11.60 -0.41 4.85
N ILE A 96 12.19 0.67 4.33
CA ILE A 96 12.92 0.65 3.05
C ILE A 96 14.11 -0.30 3.12
N GLN A 97 14.90 -0.26 4.19
CA GLN A 97 16.10 -1.08 4.35
C GLN A 97 15.79 -2.59 4.40
N LYS A 98 14.68 -2.95 5.04
CA LYS A 98 14.26 -4.36 5.15
C LYS A 98 13.41 -4.82 3.97
N ASN A 99 12.96 -3.90 3.12
CA ASN A 99 12.01 -4.16 2.04
C ASN A 99 10.67 -4.73 2.55
N ILE A 100 10.23 -4.27 3.72
CA ILE A 100 9.00 -4.73 4.36
C ILE A 100 7.97 -3.61 4.35
N PHE A 101 6.82 -3.91 3.76
CA PHE A 101 5.63 -3.08 3.83
C PHE A 101 4.57 -3.77 4.68
N SER A 102 3.92 -3.02 5.56
CA SER A 102 2.79 -3.49 6.35
C SER A 102 1.67 -2.46 6.38
N SER A 103 0.45 -2.93 6.39
CA SER A 103 -0.74 -2.07 6.46
C SER A 103 -1.83 -2.73 7.28
N VAL A 104 -2.61 -1.90 7.98
CA VAL A 104 -3.76 -2.31 8.79
C VAL A 104 -4.93 -1.36 8.52
N GLY A 105 -6.15 -1.88 8.54
CA GLY A 105 -7.37 -1.15 8.27
C GLY A 105 -8.03 -1.60 6.97
N LYS A 106 -8.64 -0.68 6.23
CA LYS A 106 -9.19 -0.99 4.92
C LYS A 106 -8.07 -0.97 3.89
N ILE A 107 -7.86 -2.10 3.26
CA ILE A 107 -6.84 -2.27 2.22
C ILE A 107 -7.54 -2.79 0.97
N GLN A 108 -7.40 -2.05 -0.12
CA GLN A 108 -7.88 -2.46 -1.44
C GLN A 108 -6.72 -2.45 -2.41
N VAL A 109 -6.52 -3.56 -3.12
CA VAL A 109 -5.55 -3.67 -4.21
C VAL A 109 -6.29 -3.88 -5.52
N LEU A 110 -5.91 -3.14 -6.53
CA LEU A 110 -6.36 -3.29 -7.91
C LEU A 110 -5.13 -3.66 -8.75
N ASP A 111 -5.15 -4.83 -9.39
CA ASP A 111 -4.09 -5.22 -10.30
C ASP A 111 -4.33 -4.72 -11.74
N MET A 112 -3.31 -4.82 -12.58
CA MET A 112 -3.40 -4.44 -13.99
C MET A 112 -4.46 -5.23 -14.79
N ASN A 113 -4.87 -6.40 -14.29
CA ASN A 113 -5.93 -7.23 -14.86
C ASN A 113 -7.31 -6.85 -14.32
N LYS A 114 -7.46 -5.73 -13.62
CA LYS A 114 -8.70 -5.23 -13.01
C LYS A 114 -9.26 -6.13 -11.89
N ASN A 115 -8.51 -7.09 -11.39
CA ASN A 115 -8.89 -7.86 -10.23
C ASN A 115 -8.80 -6.98 -8.98
N LYS A 116 -9.79 -7.11 -8.09
CA LYS A 116 -9.88 -6.34 -6.85
C LYS A 116 -9.66 -7.27 -5.66
N TYR A 117 -8.74 -6.92 -4.81
CA TYR A 117 -8.44 -7.65 -3.58
C TYR A 117 -8.67 -6.74 -2.39
N PHE A 118 -9.17 -7.31 -1.30
CA PHE A 118 -9.47 -6.60 -0.06
C PHE A 118 -8.87 -7.36 1.11
N PHE A 119 -8.30 -6.62 2.07
CA PHE A 119 -7.67 -7.17 3.27
C PHE A 119 -7.96 -6.27 4.48
N LYS A 120 -7.85 -6.82 5.69
CA LYS A 120 -7.77 -6.05 6.94
C LYS A 120 -6.35 -5.78 7.37
N GLU A 121 -5.47 -6.74 7.13
CA GLU A 121 -4.05 -6.61 7.40
C GLU A 121 -3.28 -7.15 6.20
N LEU A 122 -2.18 -6.49 5.87
CA LEU A 122 -1.31 -6.86 4.77
C LEU A 122 0.15 -6.70 5.19
N TYR A 123 0.94 -7.71 4.91
CA TYR A 123 2.38 -7.72 5.07
C TYR A 123 3.02 -8.18 3.78
N VAL A 124 3.97 -7.40 3.27
CA VAL A 124 4.64 -7.67 1.98
C VAL A 124 6.15 -7.56 2.15
N ASP A 125 6.86 -8.62 1.78
CA ASP A 125 8.30 -8.57 1.51
C ASP A 125 8.46 -8.21 0.03
N THR A 126 8.77 -6.94 -0.24
CA THR A 126 8.85 -6.41 -1.62
C THR A 126 10.06 -6.95 -2.39
N LYS A 127 11.10 -7.44 -1.69
CA LYS A 127 12.28 -8.04 -2.30
C LYS A 127 12.04 -9.49 -2.70
N LYS A 128 11.37 -10.26 -1.84
CA LYS A 128 11.05 -11.67 -2.13
C LYS A 128 9.79 -11.82 -2.96
N MET A 129 8.98 -10.76 -3.09
CA MET A 129 7.65 -10.81 -3.70
C MET A 129 6.73 -11.80 -2.96
N GLU A 130 6.76 -11.76 -1.63
CA GLU A 130 5.93 -12.56 -0.75
C GLU A 130 4.93 -11.67 -0.01
N MET A 131 3.69 -12.13 0.10
CA MET A 131 2.62 -11.38 0.74
C MET A 131 1.79 -12.28 1.66
N ILE A 132 1.47 -11.77 2.84
CA ILE A 132 0.52 -12.37 3.78
C ILE A 132 -0.58 -11.35 4.03
N GLY A 133 -1.85 -11.78 3.87
CA GLY A 133 -3.01 -10.95 4.17
C GLY A 133 -4.02 -11.66 5.06
N SER A 134 -4.69 -10.92 5.93
CA SER A 134 -5.79 -11.42 6.77
C SER A 134 -7.15 -10.90 6.30
N ASP A 135 -8.21 -11.65 6.59
CA ASP A 135 -9.59 -11.36 6.15
C ASP A 135 -9.64 -11.03 4.64
N ALA A 136 -8.98 -11.90 3.86
CA ALA A 136 -8.78 -11.69 2.44
C ALA A 136 -10.05 -11.97 1.64
N SER A 137 -10.34 -11.12 0.66
CA SER A 137 -11.31 -11.41 -0.38
C SER A 137 -10.86 -10.86 -1.73
N ALA A 138 -11.28 -11.48 -2.82
CA ALA A 138 -11.05 -10.97 -4.16
C ALA A 138 -12.27 -11.11 -5.04
N VAL A 139 -12.38 -10.17 -5.99
CA VAL A 139 -13.31 -10.24 -7.13
C VAL A 139 -12.44 -10.15 -8.38
N PHE A 140 -12.57 -11.16 -9.23
CA PHE A 140 -11.79 -11.25 -10.46
C PHE A 140 -12.55 -10.65 -11.64
N ASP A 141 -11.82 -10.05 -12.55
CA ASP A 141 -12.38 -9.58 -13.81
C ASP A 141 -12.85 -10.77 -14.66
N GLN A 142 -14.09 -10.70 -15.17
CA GLN A 142 -14.74 -11.81 -15.88
C GLN A 142 -14.01 -12.15 -17.18
N ASP A 143 -13.58 -11.13 -17.93
CA ASP A 143 -12.92 -11.31 -19.22
C ASP A 143 -11.54 -11.98 -19.05
N ASN A 144 -10.80 -11.58 -18.01
CA ASN A 144 -9.48 -12.14 -17.71
C ASN A 144 -9.55 -13.52 -17.05
N PHE A 145 -10.63 -13.81 -16.31
CA PHE A 145 -10.80 -15.11 -15.67
C PHE A 145 -11.36 -16.19 -16.62
N GLY A 146 -11.82 -15.79 -17.80
CA GLY A 146 -12.31 -16.72 -18.81
C GLY A 146 -13.67 -17.35 -18.51
N VAL A 147 -14.52 -16.69 -17.74
CA VAL A 147 -15.89 -17.10 -17.44
C VAL A 147 -16.91 -16.26 -18.20
N SER A 148 -18.15 -16.73 -18.27
CA SER A 148 -19.24 -15.96 -18.91
C SER A 148 -19.54 -14.68 -18.11
N LYS A 149 -20.05 -13.64 -18.79
CA LYS A 149 -20.41 -12.34 -18.19
C LYS A 149 -21.50 -12.42 -17.09
N GLU A 150 -22.16 -13.57 -16.95
CA GLU A 150 -23.15 -13.84 -15.91
C GLU A 150 -22.53 -14.38 -14.64
N ASN A 151 -21.22 -14.66 -14.63
CA ASN A 151 -20.50 -15.23 -13.51
C ASN A 151 -19.64 -14.17 -12.79
N ASP A 152 -19.56 -14.27 -11.48
CA ASP A 152 -18.75 -13.38 -10.62
C ASP A 152 -17.67 -14.18 -9.89
N PRO A 153 -16.54 -14.48 -10.54
CA PRO A 153 -15.46 -15.26 -9.90
C PRO A 153 -14.89 -14.48 -8.72
N ARG A 154 -14.91 -15.09 -7.55
CA ARG A 154 -14.48 -14.46 -6.31
C ARG A 154 -14.05 -15.46 -5.26
N PHE A 155 -13.24 -15.01 -4.30
CA PHE A 155 -12.95 -15.80 -3.10
C PHE A 155 -13.07 -14.98 -1.82
N LYS A 156 -13.16 -15.70 -0.69
CA LYS A 156 -12.90 -15.18 0.66
C LYS A 156 -12.04 -16.18 1.41
N ALA A 157 -11.14 -15.69 2.26
CA ALA A 157 -10.31 -16.52 3.11
C ALA A 157 -9.98 -15.79 4.42
N ASN A 158 -9.75 -16.53 5.51
CA ASN A 158 -9.29 -15.92 6.74
C ASN A 158 -7.85 -15.40 6.59
N GLN A 159 -7.05 -16.11 5.81
CA GLN A 159 -5.69 -15.71 5.51
C GLN A 159 -5.31 -16.14 4.10
N ILE A 160 -4.48 -15.33 3.45
CA ILE A 160 -3.84 -15.64 2.18
C ILE A 160 -2.33 -15.50 2.32
N TYR A 161 -1.61 -16.42 1.72
CA TYR A 161 -0.16 -16.34 1.53
C TYR A 161 0.15 -16.46 0.05
N ILE A 162 0.81 -15.45 -0.49
CA ILE A 162 1.18 -15.37 -1.92
C ILE A 162 2.69 -15.33 -2.03
N THR A 163 3.22 -16.15 -2.91
CA THR A 163 4.60 -16.11 -3.38
C THR A 163 4.61 -16.00 -4.90
N LYS A 164 5.76 -15.83 -5.49
CA LYS A 164 5.91 -15.79 -6.96
C LYS A 164 5.24 -16.97 -7.68
N ASN A 165 5.21 -18.16 -7.06
CA ASN A 165 4.81 -19.41 -7.72
C ASN A 165 3.57 -20.08 -7.07
N LYS A 166 3.05 -19.54 -5.96
CA LYS A 166 2.04 -20.22 -5.18
C LYS A 166 1.14 -19.24 -4.44
N THR A 167 -0.14 -19.57 -4.36
CA THR A 167 -1.11 -18.89 -3.51
C THR A 167 -1.77 -19.93 -2.62
N ASP A 168 -1.68 -19.76 -1.31
CA ASP A 168 -2.33 -20.57 -0.29
C ASP A 168 -3.46 -19.78 0.36
N LEU A 169 -4.62 -20.39 0.49
CA LEU A 169 -5.78 -19.84 1.20
C LEU A 169 -6.06 -20.68 2.45
N LEU A 170 -6.07 -20.07 3.61
CA LEU A 170 -6.47 -20.72 4.84
C LEU A 170 -7.94 -20.45 5.09
N LYS A 171 -8.73 -21.54 5.21
CA LYS A 171 -10.20 -21.48 5.33
C LYS A 171 -10.81 -20.63 4.21
N GLY A 172 -10.43 -20.99 2.98
CA GLY A 172 -10.86 -20.28 1.78
C GLY A 172 -12.15 -20.84 1.21
N VAL A 173 -12.96 -19.96 0.63
CA VAL A 173 -14.13 -20.27 -0.18
C VAL A 173 -13.96 -19.59 -1.53
N PHE A 174 -14.09 -20.35 -2.61
CA PHE A 174 -14.06 -19.84 -3.97
C PHE A 174 -15.39 -20.15 -4.68
N THR A 175 -15.87 -19.23 -5.50
CA THR A 175 -17.04 -19.43 -6.33
C THR A 175 -16.95 -18.63 -7.63
N VAL A 176 -17.59 -19.13 -8.66
CA VAL A 176 -17.82 -18.44 -9.94
C VAL A 176 -19.29 -18.07 -10.15
N CYS A 177 -20.18 -18.45 -9.20
CA CYS A 177 -21.62 -18.22 -9.34
C CYS A 177 -21.96 -16.73 -9.37
N HIS A 178 -22.96 -16.35 -10.16
CA HIS A 178 -23.51 -15.00 -10.16
C HIS A 178 -23.97 -14.58 -8.76
N GLN A 179 -23.67 -13.37 -8.37
CA GLN A 179 -24.09 -12.80 -7.09
C GLN A 179 -25.52 -12.24 -7.24
N GLU A 180 -26.53 -13.08 -7.09
CA GLU A 180 -27.89 -12.57 -6.90
C GLU A 180 -27.99 -11.88 -5.54
N LYS A 181 -28.70 -10.74 -5.48
CA LYS A 181 -29.05 -10.09 -4.20
C LYS A 181 -29.72 -11.13 -3.33
N ASP A 182 -29.20 -11.32 -2.11
CA ASP A 182 -29.72 -12.18 -1.04
C ASP A 182 -29.45 -13.70 -1.14
N LYS A 183 -28.67 -14.18 -2.09
CA LYS A 183 -28.24 -15.59 -2.12
C LYS A 183 -26.74 -15.70 -1.81
N CYS A 184 -26.42 -16.30 -0.66
CA CYS A 184 -25.05 -16.76 -0.38
C CYS A 184 -24.70 -17.95 -1.29
N PRO A 185 -23.44 -18.09 -1.75
CA PRO A 185 -23.03 -19.32 -2.43
C PRO A 185 -23.31 -20.53 -1.51
N PRO A 186 -23.89 -21.59 -2.04
CA PRO A 186 -24.43 -22.68 -1.22
C PRO A 186 -23.38 -23.61 -0.59
N TRP A 187 -22.09 -23.33 -0.75
CA TRP A 187 -21.04 -24.21 -0.26
C TRP A 187 -19.82 -23.44 0.23
N SER A 188 -19.28 -23.94 1.32
CA SER A 188 -17.97 -23.57 1.89
C SER A 188 -17.11 -24.83 1.93
N ILE A 189 -15.85 -24.69 1.58
CA ILE A 189 -14.85 -25.75 1.72
C ILE A 189 -14.12 -25.55 3.03
#